data_3f7940f83e08011ccaf91087eba5d9a6
#
_entry.id   3f7940f83e08011ccaf91087eba5d9a6
#
_cell.length_a   1.000
_cell.length_b   1.000
_cell.length_c   1.000
_cell.angle_alpha   90.00
_cell.angle_beta   90.00
_cell.angle_gamma   90.00
#
_symmetry.space_group_name_H-M   'P 1'
#
loop_
_entity.id
_entity.type
_entity.pdbx_description
1 polymer ?
#
loop_
_entity_poly.entity_id
_entity_poly.type
_entity_poly.pdbx_seq_one_letter_code
_entity_poly.pdbx_strand_id
1 'polypeptide(L)'
;MKRLSSLNLKYLFWLGPMLTIAGISAGVVAGWTAVPIGMMAIGVAIIAAWLFQQGRKADTKSFLGARSTQVGTNAVLTTLAVVIILGLLNFLVARTPARVDLTENQVFTLAPETQQVVRNLPQPVKVWVFVPQPEPQDRELLESYRRLGDPGGISKAARITYEFVDPQAQPSLAKRLEIKSPGDVIVESPEKNRKQFVQTLSMGASENPAETGQRLSEVKLTSALEQLTSDRRQTVYFVQGHGERPLEPGQGALSEAAKLLGDRSFDSKPLVLASTKEVPKDAGVVVIAGTQKPLLPAEITTLKNYLTRGGNLLLMVDPTETNLGFESLLKDWGVDLDKRVVVDSSAQGLAGLGPADAIVTQYGDHPISKELQGNLSFYSLARPLGVAEAKDVKLTPFLFTSDRSWAESDLKSDPLQYDQGKDQQGPLVLGVALTRPGKQKSAESRLVVIGNSTFATDGYLNQVVNGDVFLNSVRWLGKSDQQTLSIRPKEAKNRRITLSPQQATIAGWLALVILPILGFSSAFYIWWRRR
;
A
#
# COMPACT_ATOMS: atom_id res chain seq x y z
N MET A 1 -20.97 66.32 49.15
CA MET A 1 -20.27 65.28 48.32
C MET A 1 -20.27 64.00 49.09
N LYS A 2 -21.22 63.14 48.75
CA LYS A 2 -21.50 61.89 49.47
C LYS A 2 -20.57 60.77 49.03
N ARG A 3 -20.06 60.04 49.99
CA ARG A 3 -19.31 58.81 50.01
C ARG A 3 -19.70 57.88 48.84
N LEU A 4 -18.77 57.58 47.93
CA LEU A 4 -18.75 56.36 47.20
C LEU A 4 -18.29 55.26 48.17
N SER A 5 -19.27 54.59 48.73
CA SER A 5 -19.14 53.53 49.70
C SER A 5 -18.37 52.33 49.10
N SER A 6 -17.39 51.88 49.82
CA SER A 6 -16.80 50.55 49.88
C SER A 6 -17.49 49.51 49.01
N LEU A 7 -17.31 49.55 47.72
CA LEU A 7 -17.41 48.33 46.89
C LEU A 7 -16.43 47.36 47.54
N ASN A 8 -16.97 46.21 47.97
CA ASN A 8 -16.22 45.20 48.68
C ASN A 8 -15.04 44.73 47.81
N LEU A 9 -13.87 45.36 48.02
CA LEU A 9 -12.61 45.07 47.31
C LEU A 9 -12.19 43.60 47.45
N LYS A 10 -12.82 42.86 48.37
CA LYS A 10 -12.64 41.39 48.54
C LYS A 10 -13.07 40.60 47.31
N TYR A 11 -14.03 41.06 46.53
CA TYR A 11 -14.49 40.33 45.33
C TYR A 11 -13.70 40.75 44.10
N LEU A 12 -13.04 41.89 44.10
CA LEU A 12 -12.20 42.34 42.98
C LEU A 12 -10.98 41.43 42.78
N PHE A 13 -10.53 40.75 43.85
CA PHE A 13 -9.43 39.78 43.77
C PHE A 13 -9.71 38.65 42.75
N TRP A 14 -10.92 38.12 42.71
CA TRP A 14 -11.27 37.00 41.81
C TRP A 14 -11.28 37.37 40.34
N LEU A 15 -11.44 38.65 39.99
CA LEU A 15 -11.34 39.17 38.62
C LEU A 15 -9.91 39.04 38.03
N GLY A 16 -8.90 39.16 38.85
CA GLY A 16 -7.50 39.05 38.42
C GLY A 16 -7.16 37.66 37.86
N PRO A 17 -7.27 36.58 38.67
CA PRO A 17 -7.03 35.20 38.20
C PRO A 17 -7.94 34.83 37.01
N MET A 18 -9.22 35.25 37.04
CA MET A 18 -10.18 34.94 35.99
C MET A 18 -9.76 35.54 34.65
N LEU A 19 -9.36 36.81 34.62
CA LEU A 19 -8.87 37.49 33.41
C LEU A 19 -7.54 36.88 32.93
N THR A 20 -6.67 36.52 33.82
CA THR A 20 -5.38 35.90 33.48
C THR A 20 -5.60 34.53 32.83
N ILE A 21 -6.44 33.68 33.39
CA ILE A 21 -6.79 32.35 32.86
C ILE A 21 -7.53 32.49 31.52
N ALA A 22 -8.50 33.41 31.44
CA ALA A 22 -9.22 33.68 30.19
C ALA A 22 -8.28 34.16 29.07
N GLY A 23 -7.33 35.06 29.39
CA GLY A 23 -6.31 35.51 28.44
C GLY A 23 -5.39 34.39 27.97
N ILE A 24 -4.94 33.50 28.85
CA ILE A 24 -4.14 32.31 28.50
C ILE A 24 -4.95 31.39 27.58
N SER A 25 -6.19 31.08 27.96
CA SER A 25 -7.05 30.19 27.18
C SER A 25 -7.35 30.75 25.78
N ALA A 26 -7.64 32.03 25.70
CA ALA A 26 -7.88 32.71 24.42
C ALA A 26 -6.61 32.75 23.54
N GLY A 27 -5.42 32.97 24.14
CA GLY A 27 -4.15 32.96 23.43
C GLY A 27 -3.78 31.60 22.86
N VAL A 28 -4.10 30.52 23.57
CA VAL A 28 -3.85 29.13 23.12
C VAL A 28 -4.81 28.74 21.97
N VAL A 29 -6.07 29.17 22.03
CA VAL A 29 -7.10 28.75 21.05
C VAL A 29 -7.13 29.66 19.82
N ALA A 30 -7.06 30.98 20.00
CA ALA A 30 -7.22 31.98 18.93
C ALA A 30 -5.90 32.63 18.48
N GLY A 31 -4.77 32.24 19.07
CA GLY A 31 -3.47 32.87 18.82
C GLY A 31 -3.18 34.07 19.75
N TRP A 32 -1.91 34.38 19.89
CA TRP A 32 -1.39 35.44 20.77
C TRP A 32 -1.54 36.85 20.15
N THR A 33 -2.79 37.32 20.04
CA THR A 33 -3.13 38.64 19.58
C THR A 33 -3.12 39.68 20.71
N ALA A 34 -3.31 40.97 20.41
CA ALA A 34 -3.32 42.02 21.42
C ALA A 34 -4.39 41.85 22.50
N VAL A 35 -5.53 41.21 22.19
CA VAL A 35 -6.64 41.00 23.12
C VAL A 35 -6.30 39.99 24.22
N PRO A 36 -5.86 38.74 23.96
CA PRO A 36 -5.42 37.80 24.98
C PRO A 36 -4.28 38.34 25.85
N ILE A 37 -3.29 39.00 25.24
CA ILE A 37 -2.16 39.60 25.97
C ILE A 37 -2.65 40.73 26.87
N GLY A 38 -3.57 41.57 26.39
CA GLY A 38 -4.17 42.63 27.19
C GLY A 38 -4.96 42.11 28.38
N MET A 39 -5.75 41.04 28.20
CA MET A 39 -6.47 40.40 29.28
C MET A 39 -5.52 39.84 30.36
N MET A 40 -4.44 39.19 29.96
CA MET A 40 -3.40 38.70 30.89
C MET A 40 -2.75 39.82 31.66
N ALA A 41 -2.33 40.88 30.98
CA ALA A 41 -1.68 42.03 31.58
C ALA A 41 -2.59 42.72 32.61
N ILE A 42 -3.86 42.92 32.30
CA ILE A 42 -4.85 43.51 33.21
C ILE A 42 -5.09 42.56 34.40
N GLY A 43 -5.23 41.26 34.16
CA GLY A 43 -5.40 40.27 35.23
C GLY A 43 -4.23 40.29 36.23
N VAL A 44 -2.99 40.26 35.73
CA VAL A 44 -1.77 40.34 36.54
C VAL A 44 -1.67 41.67 37.30
N ALA A 45 -2.02 42.79 36.65
CA ALA A 45 -2.03 44.13 37.26
C ALA A 45 -3.03 44.21 38.45
N ILE A 46 -4.22 43.62 38.30
CA ILE A 46 -5.22 43.55 39.39
C ILE A 46 -4.69 42.70 40.55
N ILE A 47 -4.07 41.55 40.30
CA ILE A 47 -3.45 40.72 41.35
C ILE A 47 -2.33 41.50 42.07
N ALA A 48 -1.45 42.13 41.32
CA ALA A 48 -0.35 42.94 41.88
C ALA A 48 -0.86 44.10 42.71
N ALA A 49 -1.86 44.84 42.21
CA ALA A 49 -2.48 45.97 42.94
C ALA A 49 -3.12 45.50 44.28
N TRP A 50 -3.81 44.38 44.25
CA TRP A 50 -4.41 43.79 45.42
C TRP A 50 -3.34 43.36 46.46
N LEU A 51 -2.27 42.68 46.04
CA LEU A 51 -1.14 42.30 46.89
C LEU A 51 -0.46 43.54 47.51
N PHE A 52 -0.25 44.57 46.71
CA PHE A 52 0.34 45.85 47.20
C PHE A 52 -0.55 46.54 48.25
N GLN A 53 -1.86 46.56 48.03
CA GLN A 53 -2.82 47.15 48.93
C GLN A 53 -2.95 46.35 50.24
N GLN A 54 -2.86 45.04 50.19
CA GLN A 54 -2.87 44.14 51.34
C GLN A 54 -1.57 44.31 52.16
N GLY A 55 -0.42 44.47 51.48
CA GLY A 55 0.86 44.75 52.14
C GLY A 55 0.91 46.08 52.87
N ARG A 56 0.14 47.11 52.42
CA ARG A 56 0.06 48.43 53.09
C ARG A 56 -0.82 48.44 54.34
N LYS A 57 -1.73 47.50 54.48
CA LYS A 57 -2.66 47.39 55.63
C LYS A 57 -2.16 46.48 56.76
N ALA A 58 -1.09 45.75 56.51
CA ALA A 58 -0.49 44.88 57.50
C ALA A 58 0.63 45.64 58.22
N ASP A 59 0.54 45.71 59.58
CA ASP A 59 1.64 46.13 60.44
C ASP A 59 2.88 45.31 60.09
N THR A 60 3.99 45.99 59.82
CA THR A 60 5.16 45.45 59.13
C THR A 60 5.87 44.29 59.82
N LYS A 61 5.43 43.89 61.01
CA LYS A 61 5.99 42.76 61.73
C LYS A 61 5.20 41.45 61.64
N SER A 62 3.97 41.44 61.11
CA SER A 62 3.14 40.22 61.20
C SER A 62 2.85 39.55 59.83
N PHE A 63 2.96 40.25 58.70
CA PHE A 63 2.50 39.70 57.39
C PHE A 63 3.52 38.75 56.75
N LEU A 64 4.80 39.10 56.76
CA LEU A 64 5.85 38.21 56.21
C LEU A 64 6.30 37.09 57.16
N GLY A 65 6.00 37.22 58.45
CA GLY A 65 6.32 36.22 59.48
C GLY A 65 5.16 35.26 59.80
N ALA A 66 3.96 35.50 59.33
CA ALA A 66 2.83 34.62 59.57
C ALA A 66 3.02 33.27 58.88
N ARG A 67 2.84 32.18 59.61
CA ARG A 67 2.95 30.77 59.07
C ARG A 67 2.10 30.56 57.84
N SER A 68 0.94 31.19 57.76
CA SER A 68 0.04 31.14 56.58
C SER A 68 0.63 31.83 55.34
N THR A 69 1.39 32.92 55.52
CA THR A 69 2.03 33.65 54.39
C THR A 69 3.23 32.85 53.86
N GLN A 70 4.04 32.25 54.75
CA GLN A 70 5.14 31.38 54.34
C GLN A 70 4.65 30.14 53.60
N VAL A 71 3.59 29.48 54.08
CA VAL A 71 2.98 28.32 53.41
C VAL A 71 2.39 28.73 52.06
N GLY A 72 1.71 29.86 51.98
CA GLY A 72 1.15 30.40 50.71
C GLY A 72 2.23 30.77 49.70
N THR A 73 3.30 31.44 50.16
CA THR A 73 4.43 31.81 49.27
C THR A 73 5.16 30.57 48.75
N ASN A 74 5.41 29.58 49.63
CA ASN A 74 6.00 28.30 49.21
C ASN A 74 5.11 27.57 48.20
N ALA A 75 3.80 27.54 48.43
CA ALA A 75 2.85 26.93 47.46
C ALA A 75 2.89 27.61 46.09
N VAL A 76 2.90 28.95 46.06
CA VAL A 76 2.99 29.72 44.83
C VAL A 76 4.33 29.47 44.10
N LEU A 77 5.46 29.51 44.85
CA LEU A 77 6.78 29.25 44.28
C LEU A 77 6.89 27.83 43.74
N THR A 78 6.37 26.84 44.48
CA THR A 78 6.37 25.45 44.02
C THR A 78 5.51 25.28 42.79
N THR A 79 4.32 25.87 42.76
CA THR A 79 3.44 25.84 41.57
C THR A 79 4.11 26.48 40.35
N LEU A 80 4.75 27.65 40.54
CA LEU A 80 5.48 28.35 39.47
C LEU A 80 6.65 27.50 38.94
N ALA A 81 7.42 26.90 39.87
CA ALA A 81 8.52 26.00 39.51
C ALA A 81 8.02 24.79 38.71
N VAL A 82 6.92 24.16 39.12
CA VAL A 82 6.31 23.04 38.38
C VAL A 82 5.85 23.49 37.00
N VAL A 83 5.19 24.64 36.87
CA VAL A 83 4.76 25.16 35.55
C VAL A 83 5.95 25.45 34.65
N ILE A 84 7.03 26.04 35.18
CA ILE A 84 8.27 26.28 34.44
C ILE A 84 8.90 24.94 33.97
N ILE A 85 9.00 23.96 34.86
CA ILE A 85 9.54 22.64 34.54
C ILE A 85 8.70 21.96 33.46
N LEU A 86 7.38 21.97 33.59
CA LEU A 86 6.46 21.43 32.55
C LEU A 86 6.59 22.18 31.22
N GLY A 87 6.73 23.50 31.25
CA GLY A 87 6.98 24.32 30.08
C GLY A 87 8.31 23.98 29.40
N LEU A 88 9.38 23.83 30.17
CA LEU A 88 10.69 23.41 29.68
C LEU A 88 10.66 21.98 29.11
N LEU A 89 10.02 21.05 29.80
CA LEU A 89 9.85 19.68 29.33
C LEU A 89 9.07 19.66 28.00
N ASN A 90 7.96 20.38 27.93
CA ASN A 90 7.18 20.49 26.70
C ASN A 90 8.01 21.12 25.56
N PHE A 91 8.77 22.18 25.84
CA PHE A 91 9.67 22.81 24.88
C PHE A 91 10.77 21.86 24.39
N LEU A 92 11.39 21.09 25.29
CA LEU A 92 12.39 20.08 24.95
C LEU A 92 11.78 18.95 24.10
N VAL A 93 10.62 18.42 24.51
CA VAL A 93 9.91 17.37 23.76
C VAL A 93 9.48 17.87 22.38
N ALA A 94 8.99 19.12 22.27
CA ALA A 94 8.60 19.69 20.98
C ALA A 94 9.80 19.90 20.03
N ARG A 95 11.01 20.08 20.55
CA ARG A 95 12.24 20.22 19.75
C ARG A 95 12.95 18.91 19.43
N THR A 96 12.69 17.85 20.19
CA THR A 96 13.29 16.54 19.90
C THR A 96 12.49 15.82 18.84
N PRO A 97 13.13 15.31 17.77
CA PRO A 97 12.44 14.53 16.72
C PRO A 97 12.04 13.12 17.20
N ALA A 98 12.33 12.76 18.44
CA ALA A 98 12.00 11.47 19.01
C ALA A 98 10.49 11.37 19.26
N ARG A 99 9.81 10.61 18.41
CA ARG A 99 8.41 10.21 18.61
C ARG A 99 8.38 8.76 19.08
N VAL A 100 7.69 8.49 20.16
CA VAL A 100 7.41 7.12 20.61
C VAL A 100 6.05 6.74 20.05
N ASP A 101 6.03 5.72 19.24
CA ASP A 101 4.80 5.15 18.70
C ASP A 101 4.15 4.28 19.79
N LEU A 102 3.08 4.80 20.37
CA LEU A 102 2.30 4.14 21.42
C LEU A 102 1.14 3.29 20.85
N THR A 103 1.05 3.15 19.54
CA THR A 103 0.02 2.30 18.93
C THR A 103 0.36 0.82 19.14
N GLU A 104 -0.67 0.00 19.39
CA GLU A 104 -0.52 -1.44 19.69
C GLU A 104 0.31 -2.20 18.61
N ASN A 105 0.18 -1.79 17.32
CA ASN A 105 0.87 -2.42 16.18
C ASN A 105 2.00 -1.56 15.62
N GLN A 106 2.43 -0.51 16.33
CA GLN A 106 3.46 0.44 15.86
C GLN A 106 3.20 0.91 14.41
N VAL A 107 1.97 1.35 14.15
CA VAL A 107 1.48 1.71 12.81
C VAL A 107 2.28 2.86 12.19
N PHE A 108 2.83 3.74 13.03
CA PHE A 108 3.63 4.89 12.60
C PHE A 108 5.14 4.64 12.60
N THR A 109 5.58 3.43 12.94
CA THR A 109 6.99 3.03 12.92
C THR A 109 7.24 2.15 11.71
N LEU A 110 8.19 2.50 10.84
CA LEU A 110 8.54 1.67 9.68
C LEU A 110 9.06 0.30 10.13
N ALA A 111 8.76 -0.74 9.33
CA ALA A 111 9.26 -2.08 9.58
C ALA A 111 10.81 -2.11 9.62
N PRO A 112 11.43 -2.98 10.42
CA PRO A 112 12.89 -3.07 10.50
C PRO A 112 13.56 -3.25 9.14
N GLU A 113 12.94 -4.02 8.25
CA GLU A 113 13.40 -4.28 6.89
C GLU A 113 13.35 -3.00 6.05
N THR A 114 12.25 -2.24 6.13
CA THR A 114 12.13 -0.92 5.49
C THR A 114 13.23 0.01 5.98
N GLN A 115 13.47 0.03 7.30
CA GLN A 115 14.53 0.85 7.88
C GLN A 115 15.91 0.49 7.33
N GLN A 116 16.18 -0.79 7.13
CA GLN A 116 17.44 -1.27 6.56
C GLN A 116 17.60 -0.82 5.10
N VAL A 117 16.55 -0.96 4.27
CA VAL A 117 16.57 -0.51 2.87
C VAL A 117 16.83 0.99 2.79
N VAL A 118 16.09 1.80 3.56
CA VAL A 118 16.22 3.26 3.54
C VAL A 118 17.61 3.74 4.00
N ARG A 119 18.16 3.13 5.06
CA ARG A 119 19.51 3.48 5.55
C ARG A 119 20.62 3.10 4.59
N ASN A 120 20.41 2.06 3.80
CA ASN A 120 21.38 1.53 2.85
C ASN A 120 21.18 2.06 1.42
N LEU A 121 20.30 3.04 1.20
CA LEU A 121 20.12 3.65 -0.12
C LEU A 121 21.46 4.22 -0.62
N PRO A 122 21.96 3.76 -1.80
CA PRO A 122 23.24 4.20 -2.33
C PRO A 122 23.21 5.62 -2.91
N GLN A 123 22.02 6.14 -3.20
CA GLN A 123 21.81 7.41 -3.88
C GLN A 123 20.49 8.06 -3.46
N PRO A 124 20.36 9.39 -3.61
CA PRO A 124 19.09 10.09 -3.35
C PRO A 124 17.99 9.61 -4.28
N VAL A 125 16.77 9.48 -3.72
CA VAL A 125 15.56 9.11 -4.46
C VAL A 125 14.45 10.11 -4.19
N LYS A 126 13.58 10.31 -5.17
CA LYS A 126 12.41 11.16 -5.05
C LYS A 126 11.15 10.36 -5.28
N VAL A 127 10.20 10.50 -4.35
CA VAL A 127 8.88 9.88 -4.45
C VAL A 127 7.90 10.92 -4.98
N TRP A 128 7.32 10.66 -6.12
CA TRP A 128 6.30 11.48 -6.74
C TRP A 128 4.93 10.87 -6.48
N VAL A 129 4.00 11.63 -5.94
CA VAL A 129 2.63 11.19 -5.64
C VAL A 129 1.67 12.10 -6.39
N PHE A 130 1.00 11.55 -7.40
CA PHE A 130 0.14 12.32 -8.30
C PHE A 130 -1.29 12.43 -7.78
N VAL A 131 -1.45 13.15 -6.67
CA VAL A 131 -2.76 13.44 -6.05
C VAL A 131 -2.90 14.92 -5.76
N PRO A 132 -4.07 15.54 -6.05
CA PRO A 132 -4.31 16.96 -5.75
C PRO A 132 -4.36 17.24 -4.25
N GLN A 133 -4.91 16.31 -3.47
CA GLN A 133 -5.00 16.41 -2.01
C GLN A 133 -4.51 15.10 -1.37
N PRO A 134 -3.36 15.14 -0.67
CA PRO A 134 -2.83 13.96 -0.02
C PRO A 134 -3.60 13.63 1.27
N GLU A 135 -3.86 12.36 1.48
CA GLU A 135 -4.38 11.85 2.74
C GLU A 135 -3.35 12.01 3.87
N PRO A 136 -3.80 12.36 5.10
CA PRO A 136 -2.88 12.56 6.22
C PRO A 136 -1.98 11.35 6.53
N GLN A 137 -2.50 10.14 6.36
CA GLN A 137 -1.75 8.90 6.63
C GLN A 137 -0.67 8.65 5.59
N ASP A 138 -0.93 8.92 4.30
CA ASP A 138 0.06 8.77 3.23
C ASP A 138 1.20 9.78 3.40
N ARG A 139 0.85 11.00 3.81
CA ARG A 139 1.84 12.03 4.16
C ARG A 139 2.72 11.61 5.35
N GLU A 140 2.12 11.05 6.41
CA GLU A 140 2.87 10.61 7.60
C GLU A 140 3.79 9.42 7.26
N LEU A 141 3.34 8.48 6.42
CA LEU A 141 4.18 7.39 5.95
C LEU A 141 5.42 7.93 5.20
N LEU A 142 5.22 8.79 4.20
CA LEU A 142 6.32 9.39 3.44
C LEU A 142 7.25 10.24 4.30
N GLU A 143 6.69 10.95 5.28
CA GLU A 143 7.49 11.73 6.24
C GLU A 143 8.34 10.80 7.12
N SER A 144 7.85 9.60 7.47
CA SER A 144 8.62 8.60 8.20
C SER A 144 9.82 8.08 7.39
N TYR A 145 9.63 7.87 6.08
CA TYR A 145 10.74 7.53 5.17
C TYR A 145 11.75 8.67 5.06
N ARG A 146 11.28 9.91 4.89
CA ARG A 146 12.15 11.10 4.80
C ARG A 146 13.01 11.27 6.04
N ARG A 147 12.41 11.18 7.24
CA ARG A 147 13.12 11.29 8.52
C ARG A 147 14.16 10.20 8.71
N LEU A 148 13.85 8.99 8.30
CA LEU A 148 14.80 7.88 8.38
C LEU A 148 15.98 8.05 7.43
N GLY A 149 15.73 8.62 6.24
CA GLY A 149 16.76 8.94 5.26
C GLY A 149 17.64 10.14 5.63
N ASP A 150 17.18 11.01 6.54
CA ASP A 150 17.91 12.18 7.05
C ASP A 150 17.70 12.35 8.56
N PRO A 151 18.34 11.51 9.39
CA PRO A 151 18.12 11.51 10.86
C PRO A 151 18.56 12.80 11.56
N GLY A 152 19.29 13.69 10.92
CA GLY A 152 19.77 14.95 11.49
C GLY A 152 19.04 16.19 11.02
N GLY A 153 18.22 16.11 9.97
CA GLY A 153 17.54 17.27 9.37
C GLY A 153 18.47 18.36 8.82
N ILE A 154 19.76 18.11 8.79
CA ILE A 154 20.84 19.10 8.52
C ILE A 154 21.48 18.85 7.14
N SER A 155 21.29 17.66 6.57
CA SER A 155 21.91 17.32 5.28
C SER A 155 21.15 18.00 4.13
N LYS A 156 21.88 18.76 3.30
CA LYS A 156 21.35 19.32 2.04
C LYS A 156 20.98 18.24 1.01
N ALA A 157 21.27 16.97 1.28
CA ALA A 157 20.96 15.83 0.45
C ALA A 157 20.22 14.77 1.26
N ALA A 158 18.95 15.01 1.56
CA ALA A 158 18.09 13.98 2.10
C ALA A 158 18.06 12.78 1.13
N ARG A 159 18.30 11.57 1.64
CA ARG A 159 18.31 10.34 0.81
C ARG A 159 16.96 10.04 0.20
N ILE A 160 15.88 10.47 0.86
CA ILE A 160 14.52 10.35 0.35
C ILE A 160 13.84 11.70 0.44
N THR A 161 13.31 12.15 -0.69
CA THR A 161 12.44 13.31 -0.80
C THR A 161 11.12 12.89 -1.41
N TYR A 162 10.04 13.60 -1.12
CA TYR A 162 8.75 13.33 -1.74
C TYR A 162 8.05 14.63 -2.12
N GLU A 163 7.17 14.55 -3.12
CA GLU A 163 6.37 15.67 -3.58
C GLU A 163 4.99 15.19 -4.02
N PHE A 164 3.96 15.90 -3.58
CA PHE A 164 2.60 15.71 -4.05
C PHE A 164 2.36 16.64 -5.23
N VAL A 165 1.88 16.10 -6.32
CA VAL A 165 1.72 16.83 -7.58
C VAL A 165 0.30 16.63 -8.10
N ASP A 166 -0.34 17.74 -8.47
CA ASP A 166 -1.56 17.66 -9.27
C ASP A 166 -1.18 17.43 -10.75
N PRO A 167 -1.55 16.28 -11.34
CA PRO A 167 -1.22 15.97 -12.72
C PRO A 167 -1.84 16.96 -13.72
N GLN A 168 -2.95 17.62 -13.36
CA GLN A 168 -3.57 18.65 -14.20
C GLN A 168 -2.81 19.98 -14.13
N ALA A 169 -2.23 20.31 -12.98
CA ALA A 169 -1.44 21.52 -12.81
C ALA A 169 -0.03 21.39 -13.43
N GLN A 170 0.52 20.16 -13.52
CA GLN A 170 1.87 19.90 -14.06
C GLN A 170 1.86 18.81 -15.16
N PRO A 171 1.24 19.05 -16.32
CA PRO A 171 1.08 18.04 -17.36
C PRO A 171 2.41 17.62 -18.02
N SER A 172 3.41 18.50 -18.08
CA SER A 172 4.74 18.18 -18.59
C SER A 172 5.48 17.16 -17.71
N LEU A 173 5.36 17.28 -16.39
CA LEU A 173 5.93 16.34 -15.43
C LEU A 173 5.20 14.99 -15.48
N ALA A 174 3.87 15.03 -15.55
CA ALA A 174 3.04 13.82 -15.69
C ALA A 174 3.42 13.05 -16.97
N LYS A 175 3.61 13.74 -18.09
CA LYS A 175 4.07 13.13 -19.35
C LYS A 175 5.49 12.57 -19.25
N ARG A 176 6.44 13.30 -18.63
CA ARG A 176 7.81 12.83 -18.43
C ARG A 176 7.88 11.56 -17.59
N LEU A 177 7.06 11.47 -16.56
CA LEU A 177 7.00 10.33 -15.67
C LEU A 177 6.03 9.23 -16.17
N GLU A 178 5.37 9.44 -17.33
CA GLU A 178 4.46 8.48 -17.96
C GLU A 178 3.30 8.07 -17.05
N ILE A 179 2.69 9.06 -16.39
CA ILE A 179 1.54 8.86 -15.52
C ILE A 179 0.35 8.37 -16.34
N LYS A 180 -0.26 7.27 -15.93
CA LYS A 180 -1.42 6.68 -16.58
C LYS A 180 -2.74 7.10 -15.92
N SER A 181 -2.72 7.27 -14.60
CA SER A 181 -3.91 7.60 -13.82
C SER A 181 -3.59 8.62 -12.72
N PRO A 182 -4.53 9.51 -12.38
CA PRO A 182 -4.46 10.25 -11.14
C PRO A 182 -4.38 9.27 -9.97
N GLY A 183 -3.51 9.54 -9.01
CA GLY A 183 -3.22 8.62 -7.90
C GLY A 183 -1.93 7.82 -8.08
N ASP A 184 -1.31 7.83 -9.24
CA ASP A 184 -0.06 7.08 -9.47
C ASP A 184 1.05 7.58 -8.54
N VAL A 185 1.80 6.61 -7.98
CA VAL A 185 2.99 6.86 -7.16
C VAL A 185 4.20 6.29 -7.87
N ILE A 186 5.21 7.14 -8.06
CA ILE A 186 6.46 6.78 -8.75
C ILE A 186 7.65 7.14 -7.87
N VAL A 187 8.63 6.26 -7.81
CA VAL A 187 9.95 6.53 -7.24
C VAL A 187 10.94 6.78 -8.37
N GLU A 188 11.65 7.89 -8.32
CA GLU A 188 12.66 8.29 -9.30
C GLU A 188 14.04 8.39 -8.63
N SER A 189 15.06 7.86 -9.29
CA SER A 189 16.46 8.15 -8.99
C SER A 189 17.00 9.10 -10.05
N PRO A 190 17.15 10.40 -9.73
CA PRO A 190 17.59 11.39 -10.71
C PRO A 190 19.00 11.11 -11.27
N GLU A 191 19.90 10.58 -10.44
CA GLU A 191 21.30 10.33 -10.82
C GLU A 191 21.43 9.20 -11.86
N LYS A 192 20.60 8.16 -11.77
CA LYS A 192 20.63 7.03 -12.72
C LYS A 192 19.57 7.16 -13.81
N ASN A 193 18.78 8.22 -13.81
CA ASN A 193 17.63 8.40 -14.72
C ASN A 193 16.70 7.16 -14.73
N ARG A 194 16.46 6.57 -13.56
CA ARG A 194 15.60 5.41 -13.38
C ARG A 194 14.33 5.83 -12.67
N LYS A 195 13.23 5.25 -13.06
CA LYS A 195 11.93 5.41 -12.40
C LYS A 195 11.29 4.05 -12.17
N GLN A 196 10.57 3.91 -11.07
CA GLN A 196 9.84 2.71 -10.70
C GLN A 196 8.43 3.08 -10.25
N PHE A 197 7.44 2.45 -10.85
CA PHE A 197 6.05 2.57 -10.40
C PHE A 197 5.86 1.83 -9.08
N VAL A 198 5.12 2.42 -8.15
CA VAL A 198 4.80 1.83 -6.84
C VAL A 198 3.39 1.25 -6.85
N GLN A 199 2.41 2.11 -7.02
CA GLN A 199 0.98 1.77 -7.04
C GLN A 199 0.15 2.98 -7.47
N THR A 200 -1.13 2.75 -7.74
CA THR A 200 -2.12 3.82 -7.88
C THR A 200 -2.93 3.93 -6.59
N LEU A 201 -3.07 5.15 -6.06
CA LEU A 201 -3.91 5.46 -4.90
C LEU A 201 -5.34 5.72 -5.38
N SER A 202 -6.33 5.22 -4.66
CA SER A 202 -7.72 5.57 -4.97
C SER A 202 -8.04 6.98 -4.49
N MET A 203 -8.60 7.79 -5.37
CA MET A 203 -9.07 9.14 -5.06
C MET A 203 -10.56 9.08 -4.79
N GLY A 204 -10.96 9.11 -3.53
CA GLY A 204 -12.36 9.20 -3.12
C GLY A 204 -12.59 8.55 -1.75
N ALA A 205 -13.34 9.25 -0.91
CA ALA A 205 -13.93 8.67 0.29
C ALA A 205 -15.08 7.76 -0.15
N SER A 206 -14.82 6.46 -0.31
CA SER A 206 -15.92 5.49 -0.37
C SER A 206 -16.46 5.31 1.04
N GLU A 207 -17.77 5.51 1.21
CA GLU A 207 -18.48 5.22 2.47
C GLU A 207 -18.49 3.71 2.79
N ASN A 208 -18.03 2.89 1.86
CA ASN A 208 -17.99 1.44 1.99
C ASN A 208 -16.63 0.99 2.55
N PRO A 209 -16.55 0.44 3.79
CA PRO A 209 -15.27 0.00 4.39
C PRO A 209 -14.53 -1.10 3.59
N ALA A 210 -15.23 -1.81 2.69
CA ALA A 210 -14.64 -2.81 1.80
C ALA A 210 -13.97 -2.17 0.56
N GLU A 211 -14.30 -0.93 0.23
CA GLU A 211 -13.74 -0.12 -0.85
C GLU A 211 -12.83 0.99 -0.33
N THR A 212 -12.30 0.88 0.89
CA THR A 212 -11.31 1.83 1.40
C THR A 212 -10.18 1.90 0.39
N GLY A 213 -10.13 3.02 -0.32
CA GLY A 213 -9.21 3.30 -1.41
C GLY A 213 -7.80 2.85 -1.06
N GLN A 214 -7.10 2.27 -2.00
CA GLN A 214 -5.75 1.75 -1.77
C GLN A 214 -4.86 2.88 -1.27
N ARG A 215 -4.55 2.85 0.03
CA ARG A 215 -3.60 3.76 0.65
C ARG A 215 -2.18 3.38 0.27
N LEU A 216 -1.27 4.31 0.42
CA LEU A 216 0.14 4.05 0.17
C LEU A 216 0.65 2.91 1.06
N SER A 217 1.11 1.85 0.41
CA SER A 217 1.61 0.65 1.09
C SER A 217 3.10 0.77 1.37
N GLU A 218 3.49 0.61 2.64
CA GLU A 218 4.90 0.53 3.06
C GLU A 218 5.62 -0.57 2.28
N VAL A 219 4.98 -1.73 2.13
CA VAL A 219 5.54 -2.89 1.41
C VAL A 219 5.85 -2.55 -0.04
N LYS A 220 4.88 -1.97 -0.77
CA LYS A 220 5.05 -1.62 -2.20
C LYS A 220 6.09 -0.53 -2.39
N LEU A 221 6.10 0.49 -1.52
CA LEU A 221 7.08 1.58 -1.60
C LEU A 221 8.51 1.07 -1.33
N THR A 222 8.69 0.26 -0.28
CA THR A 222 10.01 -0.30 0.05
C THR A 222 10.54 -1.20 -1.06
N SER A 223 9.67 -2.04 -1.64
CA SER A 223 10.03 -2.89 -2.78
C SER A 223 10.43 -2.09 -4.00
N ALA A 224 9.72 -1.01 -4.30
CA ALA A 224 10.06 -0.14 -5.41
C ALA A 224 11.41 0.57 -5.18
N LEU A 225 11.71 0.98 -3.95
CA LEU A 225 13.02 1.54 -3.57
C LEU A 225 14.14 0.52 -3.76
N GLU A 226 13.93 -0.72 -3.32
CA GLU A 226 14.92 -1.79 -3.47
C GLU A 226 15.17 -2.12 -4.94
N GLN A 227 14.11 -2.28 -5.74
CA GLN A 227 14.20 -2.51 -7.17
C GLN A 227 14.90 -1.37 -7.91
N LEU A 228 14.59 -0.12 -7.57
CA LEU A 228 15.19 1.06 -8.18
C LEU A 228 16.71 1.14 -7.92
N THR A 229 17.13 0.73 -6.72
CA THR A 229 18.51 0.82 -6.26
C THR A 229 19.33 -0.43 -6.54
N SER A 230 18.68 -1.56 -6.78
CA SER A 230 19.35 -2.81 -7.17
C SER A 230 19.94 -2.68 -8.55
N ASP A 231 21.23 -2.96 -8.66
CA ASP A 231 21.91 -3.04 -9.97
C ASP A 231 21.65 -4.39 -10.67
N ARG A 232 20.98 -5.33 -10.00
CA ARG A 232 20.61 -6.64 -10.56
C ARG A 232 19.29 -6.53 -11.28
N ARG A 233 19.32 -6.27 -12.57
CA ARG A 233 18.17 -6.49 -13.44
C ARG A 233 17.95 -7.98 -13.60
N GLN A 234 16.72 -8.43 -13.46
CA GLN A 234 16.38 -9.81 -13.78
C GLN A 234 16.26 -9.98 -15.29
N THR A 235 16.95 -10.98 -15.82
CA THR A 235 16.86 -11.27 -17.25
C THR A 235 15.66 -12.18 -17.54
N VAL A 236 14.81 -11.76 -18.47
CA VAL A 236 13.69 -12.53 -19.02
C VAL A 236 14.12 -13.02 -20.41
N TYR A 237 14.23 -14.32 -20.56
CA TYR A 237 14.60 -14.94 -21.82
C TYR A 237 13.36 -15.37 -22.60
N PHE A 238 13.26 -14.91 -23.83
CA PHE A 238 12.18 -15.27 -24.76
C PHE A 238 12.70 -16.34 -25.72
N VAL A 239 12.08 -17.51 -25.69
CA VAL A 239 12.46 -18.61 -26.59
C VAL A 239 12.10 -18.25 -28.01
N GLN A 240 13.01 -18.58 -28.93
CA GLN A 240 12.91 -18.35 -30.36
C GLN A 240 13.42 -19.57 -31.13
N GLY A 241 12.87 -19.81 -32.33
CA GLY A 241 13.32 -20.88 -33.23
C GLY A 241 12.22 -21.78 -33.75
N HIS A 242 11.05 -21.80 -33.07
CA HIS A 242 9.91 -22.66 -33.46
C HIS A 242 8.69 -21.86 -33.85
N GLY A 243 8.89 -20.62 -34.33
CA GLY A 243 7.83 -19.73 -34.77
C GLY A 243 7.15 -18.97 -33.65
N GLU A 244 7.81 -18.83 -32.52
CA GLU A 244 7.37 -18.00 -31.40
C GLU A 244 7.22 -16.54 -31.82
N ARG A 245 6.45 -15.78 -31.04
CA ARG A 245 6.24 -14.34 -31.24
C ARG A 245 7.58 -13.60 -31.22
N PRO A 246 7.92 -12.79 -32.24
CA PRO A 246 9.18 -12.05 -32.29
C PRO A 246 9.23 -10.92 -31.28
N LEU A 247 10.45 -10.48 -30.90
CA LEU A 247 10.67 -9.33 -30.02
C LEU A 247 10.82 -8.02 -30.79
N GLU A 248 11.12 -8.07 -32.08
CA GLU A 248 11.19 -6.92 -32.95
C GLU A 248 9.79 -6.39 -33.27
N PRO A 249 9.59 -5.05 -33.38
CA PRO A 249 8.30 -4.47 -33.65
C PRO A 249 7.64 -5.02 -34.94
N GLY A 250 6.37 -5.43 -34.81
CA GLY A 250 5.63 -5.97 -35.92
C GLY A 250 4.28 -6.53 -35.52
N GLN A 251 3.48 -6.89 -36.54
CA GLN A 251 2.19 -7.50 -36.27
C GLN A 251 2.34 -8.83 -35.51
N GLY A 252 1.70 -8.95 -34.37
CA GLY A 252 1.78 -10.13 -33.49
C GLY A 252 3.11 -10.31 -32.75
N ALA A 253 3.95 -9.29 -32.72
CA ALA A 253 5.20 -9.27 -31.97
C ALA A 253 4.97 -9.02 -30.48
N LEU A 254 6.01 -9.19 -29.67
CA LEU A 254 6.05 -8.89 -28.22
C LEU A 254 6.94 -7.67 -27.92
N SER A 255 7.12 -6.75 -28.87
CA SER A 255 8.03 -5.61 -28.69
C SER A 255 7.53 -4.65 -27.60
N GLU A 256 6.22 -4.42 -27.52
CA GLU A 256 5.60 -3.63 -26.46
C GLU A 256 5.70 -4.33 -25.10
N ALA A 257 5.56 -5.65 -25.06
CA ALA A 257 5.76 -6.45 -23.84
C ALA A 257 7.20 -6.38 -23.35
N ALA A 258 8.19 -6.49 -24.25
CA ALA A 258 9.60 -6.33 -23.91
C ALA A 258 9.92 -4.91 -23.42
N LYS A 259 9.32 -3.88 -24.02
CA LYS A 259 9.42 -2.49 -23.55
C LYS A 259 8.82 -2.32 -22.16
N LEU A 260 7.61 -2.86 -21.94
CA LEU A 260 6.95 -2.83 -20.64
C LEU A 260 7.81 -3.48 -19.55
N LEU A 261 8.48 -4.59 -19.85
CA LEU A 261 9.45 -5.23 -18.94
C LEU A 261 10.66 -4.34 -18.69
N GLY A 262 11.22 -3.71 -19.72
CA GLY A 262 12.33 -2.77 -19.63
C GLY A 262 12.02 -1.59 -18.69
N ASP A 263 10.82 -1.03 -18.79
CA ASP A 263 10.32 0.05 -17.92
C ASP A 263 10.16 -0.40 -16.46
N ARG A 264 10.12 -1.71 -16.22
CA ARG A 264 9.99 -2.34 -14.90
C ARG A 264 11.27 -3.03 -14.42
N SER A 265 12.43 -2.64 -14.95
CA SER A 265 13.76 -3.13 -14.56
C SER A 265 14.02 -4.60 -14.86
N PHE A 266 13.39 -5.15 -15.88
CA PHE A 266 13.74 -6.43 -16.48
C PHE A 266 14.56 -6.22 -17.76
N ASP A 267 15.49 -7.13 -18.05
CA ASP A 267 16.20 -7.18 -19.32
C ASP A 267 15.62 -8.31 -20.19
N SER A 268 15.09 -7.98 -21.36
CA SER A 268 14.54 -8.95 -22.31
C SER A 268 15.60 -9.42 -23.28
N LYS A 269 15.81 -10.75 -23.43
CA LYS A 269 16.78 -11.34 -24.34
C LYS A 269 16.19 -12.52 -25.10
N PRO A 270 16.50 -12.71 -26.38
CA PRO A 270 16.13 -13.92 -27.11
C PRO A 270 16.96 -15.14 -26.61
N LEU A 271 16.35 -16.32 -26.68
CA LEU A 271 16.97 -17.60 -26.33
C LEU A 271 16.65 -18.66 -27.39
N VAL A 272 17.66 -19.16 -28.07
CA VAL A 272 17.52 -20.29 -29.01
C VAL A 272 17.92 -21.57 -28.28
N LEU A 273 16.96 -22.37 -27.86
CA LEU A 273 17.20 -23.59 -27.07
C LEU A 273 18.01 -24.62 -27.85
N ALA A 274 17.80 -24.75 -29.16
CA ALA A 274 18.54 -25.67 -30.01
C ALA A 274 20.06 -25.42 -30.03
N SER A 275 20.49 -24.19 -29.80
CA SER A 275 21.89 -23.82 -29.76
C SER A 275 22.54 -23.84 -28.37
N THR A 276 21.71 -24.01 -27.32
CA THR A 276 22.16 -23.98 -25.93
C THR A 276 21.96 -25.32 -25.24
N LYS A 277 22.99 -25.81 -24.54
CA LYS A 277 22.87 -27.05 -23.75
C LYS A 277 22.04 -26.88 -22.48
N GLU A 278 21.96 -25.68 -21.96
CA GLU A 278 21.25 -25.32 -20.74
C GLU A 278 20.67 -23.91 -20.83
N VAL A 279 19.59 -23.65 -20.10
CA VAL A 279 19.07 -22.30 -19.89
C VAL A 279 20.14 -21.47 -19.13
N PRO A 280 20.45 -20.24 -19.55
CA PRO A 280 21.43 -19.39 -18.90
C PRO A 280 21.20 -19.25 -17.38
N LYS A 281 22.26 -19.19 -16.60
CA LYS A 281 22.18 -19.12 -15.13
C LYS A 281 21.61 -17.80 -14.59
N ASP A 282 21.71 -16.74 -15.39
CA ASP A 282 21.14 -15.42 -15.11
C ASP A 282 19.67 -15.31 -15.50
N ALA A 283 19.05 -16.38 -16.02
CA ALA A 283 17.65 -16.41 -16.36
C ALA A 283 16.78 -16.31 -15.10
N GLY A 284 16.14 -15.17 -14.89
CA GLY A 284 15.12 -15.00 -13.87
C GLY A 284 13.81 -15.66 -14.27
N VAL A 285 13.41 -15.47 -15.53
CA VAL A 285 12.21 -16.06 -16.14
C VAL A 285 12.51 -16.48 -17.57
N VAL A 286 11.96 -17.60 -18.00
CA VAL A 286 11.89 -18.02 -19.41
C VAL A 286 10.47 -17.83 -19.90
N VAL A 287 10.29 -17.24 -21.07
CA VAL A 287 8.98 -17.02 -21.71
C VAL A 287 8.95 -17.78 -23.03
N ILE A 288 7.90 -18.57 -23.26
CA ILE A 288 7.60 -19.25 -24.52
C ILE A 288 6.22 -18.77 -24.96
N ALA A 289 6.11 -18.15 -26.11
CA ALA A 289 4.89 -17.48 -26.55
C ALA A 289 4.53 -17.78 -28.00
N GLY A 290 3.41 -18.44 -28.24
CA GLY A 290 2.86 -18.66 -29.56
C GLY A 290 3.72 -19.54 -30.46
N THR A 291 4.32 -20.60 -29.89
CA THR A 291 5.07 -21.64 -30.61
C THR A 291 4.21 -22.26 -31.69
N GLN A 292 4.73 -22.38 -32.90
CA GLN A 292 4.02 -22.92 -34.08
C GLN A 292 4.56 -24.29 -34.53
N LYS A 293 5.79 -24.60 -34.20
CA LYS A 293 6.47 -25.87 -34.55
C LYS A 293 6.84 -26.64 -33.30
N PRO A 294 6.85 -28.00 -33.36
CA PRO A 294 7.24 -28.81 -32.21
C PRO A 294 8.66 -28.50 -31.70
N LEU A 295 8.81 -28.41 -30.39
CA LEU A 295 10.15 -28.39 -29.77
C LEU A 295 10.80 -29.77 -29.88
N LEU A 296 12.12 -29.76 -30.00
CA LEU A 296 12.88 -31.00 -30.00
C LEU A 296 12.87 -31.68 -28.61
N PRO A 297 12.92 -33.01 -28.53
CA PRO A 297 12.96 -33.73 -27.24
C PRO A 297 14.10 -33.26 -26.31
N ALA A 298 15.24 -32.86 -26.88
CA ALA A 298 16.36 -32.31 -26.12
C ALA A 298 16.02 -30.96 -25.48
N GLU A 299 15.26 -30.12 -26.16
CA GLU A 299 14.85 -28.80 -25.66
C GLU A 299 13.81 -28.95 -24.54
N ILE A 300 12.87 -29.87 -24.69
CA ILE A 300 11.93 -30.22 -23.60
C ILE A 300 12.70 -30.74 -22.37
N THR A 301 13.72 -31.56 -22.59
CA THR A 301 14.59 -32.04 -21.49
C THR A 301 15.33 -30.87 -20.81
N THR A 302 15.83 -29.91 -21.60
CA THR A 302 16.47 -28.70 -21.07
C THR A 302 15.51 -27.87 -20.22
N LEU A 303 14.27 -27.68 -20.65
CA LEU A 303 13.22 -26.98 -19.88
C LEU A 303 12.84 -27.74 -18.61
N LYS A 304 12.70 -29.07 -18.67
CA LYS A 304 12.45 -29.92 -17.48
C LYS A 304 13.58 -29.79 -16.46
N ASN A 305 14.83 -29.80 -16.92
CA ASN A 305 16.00 -29.64 -16.06
C ASN A 305 16.06 -28.24 -15.45
N TYR A 306 15.71 -27.22 -16.22
CA TYR A 306 15.61 -25.84 -15.73
C TYR A 306 14.58 -25.71 -14.61
N LEU A 307 13.36 -26.19 -14.83
CA LEU A 307 12.32 -26.21 -13.80
C LEU A 307 12.72 -27.04 -12.58
N THR A 308 13.35 -28.21 -12.75
CA THR A 308 13.80 -29.06 -11.63
C THR A 308 14.83 -28.36 -10.73
N ARG A 309 15.60 -27.42 -11.28
CA ARG A 309 16.60 -26.63 -10.53
C ARG A 309 16.05 -25.39 -9.84
N GLY A 310 14.75 -25.13 -9.93
CA GLY A 310 14.09 -23.96 -9.37
C GLY A 310 13.87 -22.83 -10.37
N GLY A 311 13.87 -23.16 -11.66
CA GLY A 311 13.61 -22.22 -12.75
C GLY A 311 12.14 -21.79 -12.83
N ASN A 312 11.87 -20.70 -13.55
CA ASN A 312 10.56 -20.08 -13.66
C ASN A 312 10.17 -19.93 -15.14
N LEU A 313 9.01 -20.45 -15.53
CA LEU A 313 8.58 -20.49 -16.92
C LEU A 313 7.19 -19.87 -17.08
N LEU A 314 7.05 -18.94 -18.05
CA LEU A 314 5.77 -18.49 -18.60
C LEU A 314 5.55 -19.17 -19.94
N LEU A 315 4.51 -19.96 -20.06
CA LEU A 315 4.12 -20.67 -21.28
C LEU A 315 2.77 -20.11 -21.77
N MET A 316 2.77 -19.51 -22.93
CA MET A 316 1.60 -18.94 -23.59
C MET A 316 1.36 -19.69 -24.90
N VAL A 317 0.30 -20.52 -24.95
CA VAL A 317 0.07 -21.49 -26.03
C VAL A 317 -1.24 -21.21 -26.73
N ASP A 318 -1.16 -20.89 -27.99
CA ASP A 318 -2.34 -20.70 -28.86
C ASP A 318 -2.96 -22.03 -29.26
N PRO A 319 -4.25 -22.08 -29.66
CA PRO A 319 -4.89 -23.27 -30.22
C PRO A 319 -4.14 -23.77 -31.44
N THR A 320 -3.90 -25.07 -31.51
CA THR A 320 -3.28 -25.74 -32.65
C THR A 320 -3.58 -27.22 -32.64
N GLU A 321 -3.72 -27.82 -33.82
CA GLU A 321 -3.80 -29.27 -33.98
C GLU A 321 -2.44 -29.96 -33.86
N THR A 322 -1.35 -29.20 -34.02
CA THR A 322 0.01 -29.73 -33.97
C THR A 322 0.41 -30.03 -32.53
N ASN A 323 0.94 -31.21 -32.30
CA ASN A 323 1.59 -31.54 -31.05
C ASN A 323 2.89 -30.76 -30.93
N LEU A 324 2.93 -29.78 -30.01
CA LEU A 324 4.09 -28.89 -29.82
C LEU A 324 5.19 -29.50 -28.92
N GLY A 325 4.96 -30.69 -28.36
CA GLY A 325 5.91 -31.40 -27.51
C GLY A 325 5.84 -31.03 -26.01
N PHE A 326 4.97 -30.11 -25.61
CA PHE A 326 4.84 -29.70 -24.21
C PHE A 326 4.10 -30.70 -23.32
N GLU A 327 3.37 -31.66 -23.90
CA GLU A 327 2.48 -32.56 -23.16
C GLU A 327 3.20 -33.32 -22.04
N SER A 328 4.42 -33.83 -22.34
CA SER A 328 5.20 -34.57 -21.32
C SER A 328 5.71 -33.67 -20.18
N LEU A 329 5.92 -32.39 -20.45
CA LEU A 329 6.32 -31.41 -19.44
C LEU A 329 5.10 -31.01 -18.60
N LEU A 330 3.99 -30.68 -19.26
CA LEU A 330 2.78 -30.17 -18.63
C LEU A 330 2.07 -31.25 -17.81
N LYS A 331 2.05 -32.50 -18.30
CA LYS A 331 1.51 -33.65 -17.56
C LYS A 331 2.16 -33.82 -16.19
N ASP A 332 3.48 -33.59 -16.10
CA ASP A 332 4.20 -33.65 -14.83
C ASP A 332 3.76 -32.55 -13.84
N TRP A 333 3.10 -31.51 -14.34
CA TRP A 333 2.57 -30.37 -13.57
C TRP A 333 1.05 -30.39 -13.42
N GLY A 334 0.36 -31.39 -13.96
CA GLY A 334 -1.11 -31.51 -13.86
C GLY A 334 -1.87 -30.57 -14.80
N VAL A 335 -1.25 -30.17 -15.91
CA VAL A 335 -1.89 -29.34 -16.94
C VAL A 335 -2.03 -30.11 -18.23
N ASP A 336 -3.21 -30.02 -18.85
CA ASP A 336 -3.50 -30.53 -20.18
C ASP A 336 -3.89 -29.38 -21.11
N LEU A 337 -3.45 -29.45 -22.37
CA LEU A 337 -3.75 -28.45 -23.41
C LEU A 337 -4.93 -28.94 -24.23
N ASP A 338 -6.11 -28.40 -23.97
CA ASP A 338 -7.30 -28.70 -24.78
C ASP A 338 -7.10 -28.19 -26.22
N LYS A 339 -7.53 -28.96 -27.21
CA LYS A 339 -7.41 -28.58 -28.63
C LYS A 339 -8.52 -27.64 -29.11
N ARG A 340 -9.62 -27.59 -28.39
CA ARG A 340 -10.78 -26.75 -28.70
C ARG A 340 -10.45 -25.28 -28.54
N VAL A 341 -11.27 -24.44 -29.15
CA VAL A 341 -11.16 -22.98 -29.05
C VAL A 341 -12.30 -22.44 -28.21
N VAL A 342 -12.00 -21.47 -27.38
CA VAL A 342 -13.03 -20.79 -26.59
C VAL A 342 -13.88 -19.89 -27.47
N VAL A 343 -15.18 -20.10 -27.42
CA VAL A 343 -16.21 -19.22 -28.00
C VAL A 343 -16.96 -18.56 -26.83
N ASP A 344 -17.16 -17.26 -26.90
CA ASP A 344 -17.80 -16.49 -25.83
C ASP A 344 -18.92 -15.60 -26.37
N SER A 345 -20.16 -16.00 -26.06
CA SER A 345 -21.32 -15.21 -26.49
C SER A 345 -21.44 -13.86 -25.78
N SER A 346 -20.75 -13.64 -24.67
CA SER A 346 -20.72 -12.34 -23.98
C SER A 346 -19.88 -11.29 -24.72
N ALA A 347 -18.99 -11.71 -25.62
CA ALA A 347 -18.23 -10.82 -26.51
C ALA A 347 -19.10 -10.18 -27.59
N GLN A 348 -20.23 -10.83 -27.95
CA GLN A 348 -21.15 -10.33 -28.97
C GLN A 348 -21.81 -9.03 -28.47
N GLY A 349 -21.62 -7.97 -29.22
CA GLY A 349 -22.16 -6.64 -28.91
C GLY A 349 -21.15 -5.67 -28.30
N LEU A 350 -19.95 -6.11 -27.96
CA LEU A 350 -18.84 -5.22 -27.66
C LEU A 350 -18.14 -4.84 -28.96
N ALA A 351 -17.99 -3.54 -29.22
CA ALA A 351 -17.44 -3.04 -30.46
C ALA A 351 -16.04 -3.61 -30.73
N GLY A 352 -15.89 -4.30 -31.88
CA GLY A 352 -14.61 -4.83 -32.35
C GLY A 352 -14.26 -6.23 -31.88
N LEU A 353 -15.10 -6.90 -31.07
CA LEU A 353 -14.89 -8.28 -30.63
C LEU A 353 -15.80 -9.25 -31.39
N GLY A 354 -15.25 -10.43 -31.68
CA GLY A 354 -15.96 -11.54 -32.32
C GLY A 354 -16.29 -12.66 -31.33
N PRO A 355 -17.00 -13.69 -31.77
CA PRO A 355 -17.35 -14.83 -30.91
C PRO A 355 -16.13 -15.65 -30.41
N ALA A 356 -15.00 -15.56 -31.12
CA ALA A 356 -13.75 -16.23 -30.77
C ALA A 356 -12.85 -15.39 -29.84
N ASP A 357 -13.34 -14.24 -29.36
CA ASP A 357 -12.65 -13.40 -28.40
C ASP A 357 -13.20 -13.68 -26.98
N ALA A 358 -12.49 -14.47 -26.22
CA ALA A 358 -12.88 -14.79 -24.85
C ALA A 358 -12.67 -13.59 -23.91
N ILE A 359 -13.69 -13.29 -23.10
CA ILE A 359 -13.65 -12.23 -22.10
C ILE A 359 -13.45 -12.85 -20.71
N VAL A 360 -12.47 -12.33 -19.98
CA VAL A 360 -12.22 -12.68 -18.58
C VAL A 360 -12.60 -11.49 -17.70
N THR A 361 -13.58 -11.72 -16.82
CA THR A 361 -14.00 -10.82 -15.75
C THR A 361 -13.93 -11.50 -14.38
N GLN A 362 -13.75 -12.82 -14.38
CA GLN A 362 -13.62 -13.63 -13.16
C GLN A 362 -12.15 -14.03 -12.98
N TYR A 363 -11.57 -13.54 -11.91
CA TYR A 363 -10.17 -13.80 -11.56
C TYR A 363 -10.10 -14.62 -10.28
N GLY A 364 -9.21 -15.61 -10.26
CA GLY A 364 -8.95 -16.42 -9.07
C GLY A 364 -8.17 -15.63 -8.00
N ASP A 365 -8.17 -16.15 -6.76
CA ASP A 365 -7.39 -15.55 -5.67
C ASP A 365 -5.91 -15.96 -5.79
N HIS A 366 -5.18 -15.20 -6.58
CA HIS A 366 -3.75 -15.40 -6.81
C HIS A 366 -3.03 -14.03 -6.93
N PRO A 367 -1.76 -13.88 -6.52
CA PRO A 367 -1.02 -12.62 -6.64
C PRO A 367 -0.99 -12.02 -8.04
N ILE A 368 -1.04 -12.85 -9.10
CA ILE A 368 -1.09 -12.38 -10.50
C ILE A 368 -2.37 -11.59 -10.79
N SER A 369 -3.50 -12.04 -10.24
CA SER A 369 -4.85 -11.58 -10.61
C SER A 369 -5.56 -10.80 -9.52
N LYS A 370 -5.05 -10.78 -8.29
CA LYS A 370 -5.71 -10.15 -7.14
C LYS A 370 -6.05 -8.68 -7.36
N GLU A 371 -5.17 -7.93 -8.02
CA GLU A 371 -5.37 -6.50 -8.30
C GLU A 371 -6.21 -6.24 -9.57
N LEU A 372 -6.59 -7.30 -10.30
CA LEU A 372 -7.36 -7.22 -11.53
C LEU A 372 -8.87 -7.38 -11.34
N GLN A 373 -9.31 -7.68 -10.12
CA GLN A 373 -10.73 -7.83 -9.79
C GLN A 373 -11.52 -6.58 -10.19
N GLY A 374 -12.68 -6.80 -10.83
CA GLY A 374 -13.54 -5.71 -11.34
C GLY A 374 -13.11 -5.11 -12.68
N ASN A 375 -12.00 -5.54 -13.26
CA ASN A 375 -11.55 -5.17 -14.59
C ASN A 375 -11.79 -6.33 -15.57
N LEU A 376 -11.59 -6.08 -16.86
CA LEU A 376 -11.71 -7.11 -17.88
C LEU A 376 -10.41 -7.27 -18.67
N SER A 377 -10.13 -8.50 -19.13
CA SER A 377 -9.09 -8.81 -20.10
C SER A 377 -9.68 -9.68 -21.19
N PHE A 378 -9.09 -9.69 -22.40
CA PHE A 378 -9.58 -10.52 -23.49
C PHE A 378 -8.48 -11.24 -24.26
N TYR A 379 -8.88 -12.39 -24.79
CA TYR A 379 -8.01 -13.39 -25.35
C TYR A 379 -8.58 -13.86 -26.68
N SER A 380 -8.04 -13.33 -27.77
CA SER A 380 -8.49 -13.70 -29.12
C SER A 380 -7.97 -15.08 -29.49
N LEU A 381 -8.84 -15.98 -29.92
CA LEU A 381 -8.53 -17.36 -30.21
C LEU A 381 -7.82 -18.07 -29.06
N ALA A 382 -8.47 -18.12 -27.91
CA ALA A 382 -7.94 -18.79 -26.73
C ALA A 382 -8.29 -20.29 -26.71
N ARG A 383 -7.43 -21.09 -26.08
CA ARG A 383 -7.70 -22.49 -25.77
C ARG A 383 -7.92 -22.70 -24.26
N PRO A 384 -8.83 -23.56 -23.86
CA PRO A 384 -8.98 -23.91 -22.45
C PRO A 384 -7.83 -24.80 -21.97
N LEU A 385 -7.61 -24.78 -20.65
CA LEU A 385 -6.64 -25.62 -19.98
C LEU A 385 -7.36 -26.66 -19.12
N GLY A 386 -7.02 -27.93 -19.33
CA GLY A 386 -7.37 -29.00 -18.41
C GLY A 386 -6.44 -28.95 -17.19
N VAL A 387 -7.01 -29.06 -15.98
CA VAL A 387 -6.25 -29.01 -14.74
C VAL A 387 -6.56 -30.25 -13.90
N ALA A 388 -5.53 -30.91 -13.37
CA ALA A 388 -5.64 -32.07 -12.52
C ALA A 388 -4.61 -31.99 -11.38
N GLU A 389 -4.88 -32.67 -10.28
CA GLU A 389 -3.92 -32.79 -9.19
C GLU A 389 -2.63 -33.48 -9.66
N ALA A 390 -1.48 -32.92 -9.31
CA ALA A 390 -0.18 -33.53 -9.57
C ALA A 390 0.64 -33.54 -8.29
N LYS A 391 1.50 -34.56 -8.18
CA LYS A 391 2.33 -34.77 -6.98
C LYS A 391 3.26 -33.59 -6.72
N ASP A 392 3.23 -33.09 -5.50
CA ASP A 392 4.08 -31.98 -5.03
C ASP A 392 3.89 -30.68 -5.82
N VAL A 393 2.75 -30.51 -6.49
CA VAL A 393 2.39 -29.30 -7.24
C VAL A 393 1.24 -28.58 -6.54
N LYS A 394 1.42 -27.31 -6.21
CA LYS A 394 0.32 -26.43 -5.86
C LYS A 394 -0.15 -25.74 -7.14
N LEU A 395 -1.37 -26.03 -7.54
CA LEU A 395 -2.01 -25.51 -8.74
C LEU A 395 -3.11 -24.53 -8.35
N THR A 396 -3.11 -23.33 -8.96
CA THR A 396 -4.09 -22.28 -8.70
C THR A 396 -4.54 -21.68 -10.04
N PRO A 397 -5.76 -21.98 -10.52
CA PRO A 397 -6.33 -21.27 -11.66
C PRO A 397 -6.58 -19.81 -11.31
N PHE A 398 -6.30 -18.90 -12.24
CA PHE A 398 -6.44 -17.46 -11.98
C PHE A 398 -7.15 -16.67 -13.10
N LEU A 399 -7.34 -17.25 -14.28
CA LEU A 399 -8.15 -16.69 -15.36
C LEU A 399 -9.28 -17.63 -15.72
N PHE A 400 -10.51 -17.14 -15.69
CA PHE A 400 -11.70 -17.91 -16.05
C PHE A 400 -12.51 -17.16 -17.10
N THR A 401 -13.01 -17.89 -18.10
CA THR A 401 -13.95 -17.33 -19.08
C THR A 401 -15.30 -17.06 -18.45
N SER A 402 -16.17 -16.38 -19.19
CA SER A 402 -17.55 -16.15 -18.75
C SER A 402 -18.37 -17.47 -18.68
N ASP A 403 -19.44 -17.46 -17.88
CA ASP A 403 -20.38 -18.58 -17.78
C ASP A 403 -21.12 -18.87 -19.10
N ARG A 404 -21.11 -17.90 -20.04
CA ARG A 404 -21.74 -18.00 -21.37
C ARG A 404 -20.77 -18.41 -22.47
N SER A 405 -19.55 -18.82 -22.10
CA SER A 405 -18.56 -19.37 -23.01
C SER A 405 -18.64 -20.87 -23.09
N TRP A 406 -18.03 -21.43 -24.13
CA TRP A 406 -17.81 -22.86 -24.27
C TRP A 406 -16.53 -23.16 -25.05
N ALA A 407 -16.01 -24.37 -24.90
CA ALA A 407 -14.90 -24.86 -25.70
C ALA A 407 -15.47 -25.53 -26.97
N GLU A 408 -15.30 -24.89 -28.12
CA GLU A 408 -15.82 -25.29 -29.42
C GLU A 408 -14.88 -26.27 -30.11
N SER A 409 -15.43 -27.38 -30.54
CA SER A 409 -14.69 -28.45 -31.25
C SER A 409 -14.76 -28.32 -32.78
N ASP A 410 -15.78 -27.65 -33.34
CA ASP A 410 -15.99 -27.48 -34.78
C ASP A 410 -16.13 -26.01 -35.20
N LEU A 411 -15.01 -25.35 -35.40
CA LEU A 411 -14.97 -23.95 -35.86
C LEU A 411 -15.50 -23.70 -37.27
N LYS A 412 -15.89 -24.75 -38.01
CA LYS A 412 -16.43 -24.62 -39.37
C LYS A 412 -17.94 -24.46 -39.40
N SER A 413 -18.62 -24.71 -38.31
CA SER A 413 -20.06 -24.51 -38.20
C SER A 413 -20.41 -23.02 -38.28
N ASP A 414 -21.45 -22.67 -39.00
CA ASP A 414 -21.99 -21.31 -39.11
C ASP A 414 -23.53 -21.35 -39.00
N PRO A 415 -24.10 -20.75 -37.94
CA PRO A 415 -23.46 -20.10 -36.79
C PRO A 415 -22.82 -21.08 -35.83
N LEU A 416 -21.78 -20.63 -35.10
CA LEU A 416 -21.19 -21.38 -33.99
C LEU A 416 -22.23 -21.55 -32.88
N GLN A 417 -22.48 -22.81 -32.48
CA GLN A 417 -23.45 -23.17 -31.44
C GLN A 417 -22.88 -24.24 -30.52
N TYR A 418 -23.26 -24.17 -29.26
CA TYR A 418 -22.86 -25.18 -28.29
C TYR A 418 -23.46 -26.56 -28.63
N ASP A 419 -22.62 -27.55 -28.87
CA ASP A 419 -22.96 -28.92 -29.15
C ASP A 419 -22.83 -29.80 -27.90
N GLN A 420 -23.98 -30.19 -27.33
CA GLN A 420 -23.99 -31.04 -26.15
C GLN A 420 -23.29 -32.39 -26.39
N GLY A 421 -22.33 -32.72 -25.55
CA GLY A 421 -21.56 -33.99 -25.63
C GLY A 421 -20.29 -33.93 -26.51
N LYS A 422 -20.07 -32.83 -27.27
CA LYS A 422 -18.82 -32.56 -27.99
C LYS A 422 -18.07 -31.40 -27.33
N ASP A 423 -18.82 -30.37 -26.98
CA ASP A 423 -18.28 -29.15 -26.42
C ASP A 423 -18.33 -29.16 -24.91
N GLN A 424 -17.54 -28.30 -24.29
CA GLN A 424 -17.50 -28.13 -22.83
C GLN A 424 -17.98 -26.72 -22.48
N GLN A 425 -19.01 -26.65 -21.63
CA GLN A 425 -19.54 -25.37 -21.14
C GLN A 425 -18.60 -24.69 -20.18
N GLY A 426 -18.56 -23.34 -20.22
CA GLY A 426 -17.84 -22.51 -19.25
C GLY A 426 -18.48 -22.45 -17.86
N PRO A 427 -17.79 -21.82 -16.91
CA PRO A 427 -16.53 -21.10 -17.07
C PRO A 427 -15.33 -22.04 -17.29
N LEU A 428 -14.47 -21.69 -18.25
CA LEU A 428 -13.29 -22.46 -18.61
C LEU A 428 -12.03 -21.84 -18.02
N VAL A 429 -11.06 -22.66 -17.63
CA VAL A 429 -9.76 -22.16 -17.18
C VAL A 429 -8.91 -21.76 -18.37
N LEU A 430 -8.48 -20.50 -18.42
CA LEU A 430 -7.56 -19.97 -19.43
C LEU A 430 -6.15 -19.76 -18.92
N GLY A 431 -5.99 -19.57 -17.60
CA GLY A 431 -4.68 -19.34 -17.00
C GLY A 431 -4.53 -20.04 -15.66
N VAL A 432 -3.38 -20.65 -15.45
CA VAL A 432 -3.06 -21.38 -14.22
C VAL A 432 -1.64 -21.04 -13.77
N ALA A 433 -1.49 -20.84 -12.46
CA ALA A 433 -0.20 -20.64 -11.81
C ALA A 433 0.12 -21.88 -10.95
N LEU A 434 1.34 -22.37 -11.06
CA LEU A 434 1.77 -23.61 -10.43
C LEU A 434 3.11 -23.40 -9.72
N THR A 435 3.24 -24.01 -8.57
CA THR A 435 4.48 -24.03 -7.80
C THR A 435 4.85 -25.47 -7.42
N ARG A 436 6.14 -25.75 -7.42
CA ARG A 436 6.70 -27.02 -6.97
C ARG A 436 7.99 -26.78 -6.20
N PRO A 437 8.24 -27.46 -5.07
CA PRO A 437 9.53 -27.44 -4.40
C PRO A 437 10.64 -27.93 -5.34
N GLY A 438 11.74 -27.16 -5.46
CA GLY A 438 12.92 -27.59 -6.21
C GLY A 438 13.73 -28.64 -5.44
N LYS A 439 14.69 -29.29 -6.11
CA LYS A 439 15.57 -30.29 -5.48
C LYS A 439 16.45 -29.69 -4.36
N GLN A 440 16.79 -28.42 -4.42
CA GLN A 440 17.47 -27.72 -3.33
C GLN A 440 16.43 -27.18 -2.36
N LYS A 441 16.60 -27.39 -1.06
CA LYS A 441 15.63 -27.06 0.02
C LYS A 441 15.11 -25.60 0.02
N SER A 442 15.76 -24.70 -0.67
CA SER A 442 15.38 -23.26 -0.77
C SER A 442 14.90 -22.83 -2.16
N ALA A 443 14.91 -23.72 -3.16
CA ALA A 443 14.51 -23.40 -4.52
C ALA A 443 13.07 -23.85 -4.79
N GLU A 444 12.18 -22.93 -5.14
CA GLU A 444 10.84 -23.18 -5.63
C GLU A 444 10.80 -22.90 -7.13
N SER A 445 10.26 -23.84 -7.90
CA SER A 445 9.98 -23.66 -9.33
C SER A 445 8.59 -23.12 -9.52
N ARG A 446 8.43 -22.18 -10.42
CA ARG A 446 7.15 -21.58 -10.77
C ARG A 446 6.86 -21.76 -12.25
N LEU A 447 5.65 -22.14 -12.57
CA LEU A 447 5.15 -22.25 -13.93
C LEU A 447 3.84 -21.50 -14.04
N VAL A 448 3.71 -20.65 -15.07
CA VAL A 448 2.45 -20.05 -15.48
C VAL A 448 2.13 -20.55 -16.86
N VAL A 449 0.92 -21.08 -17.06
CA VAL A 449 0.42 -21.48 -18.35
C VAL A 449 -0.81 -20.66 -18.68
N ILE A 450 -0.84 -20.06 -19.88
CA ILE A 450 -1.97 -19.29 -20.40
C ILE A 450 -2.31 -19.86 -21.77
N GLY A 451 -3.58 -20.17 -22.01
CA GLY A 451 -4.09 -20.74 -23.25
C GLY A 451 -4.21 -19.76 -24.40
N ASN A 452 -3.36 -18.75 -24.43
CA ASN A 452 -3.31 -17.71 -25.48
C ASN A 452 -1.99 -16.94 -25.41
N SER A 453 -1.44 -16.52 -26.53
CA SER A 453 -0.29 -15.61 -26.59
C SER A 453 -0.64 -14.25 -27.18
N THR A 454 -1.75 -14.15 -27.89
CA THR A 454 -2.17 -12.94 -28.61
C THR A 454 -2.42 -11.77 -27.65
N PHE A 455 -2.94 -12.01 -26.45
CA PHE A 455 -3.22 -10.95 -25.47
C PHE A 455 -1.99 -10.10 -25.09
N ALA A 456 -0.79 -10.69 -25.20
CA ALA A 456 0.47 -10.03 -24.87
C ALA A 456 1.16 -9.37 -26.08
N THR A 457 0.59 -9.49 -27.30
CA THR A 457 1.21 -8.96 -28.51
C THR A 457 0.96 -7.47 -28.69
N ASP A 458 1.79 -6.87 -29.57
CA ASP A 458 1.65 -5.49 -29.99
C ASP A 458 0.22 -5.25 -30.52
N GLY A 459 -0.43 -4.19 -30.04
CA GLY A 459 -1.83 -3.89 -30.33
C GLY A 459 -2.87 -4.51 -29.38
N TYR A 460 -2.56 -5.61 -28.68
CA TYR A 460 -3.43 -6.22 -27.66
C TYR A 460 -2.96 -5.96 -26.22
N LEU A 461 -1.66 -5.85 -26.01
CA LEU A 461 -1.05 -5.67 -24.68
C LEU A 461 -1.60 -4.45 -23.93
N ASN A 462 -1.81 -3.34 -24.67
CA ASN A 462 -2.28 -2.08 -24.10
C ASN A 462 -3.80 -1.99 -23.99
N GLN A 463 -4.51 -3.04 -24.35
CA GLN A 463 -5.96 -3.08 -24.24
C GLN A 463 -6.34 -3.52 -22.82
N VAL A 464 -7.18 -2.73 -22.18
CA VAL A 464 -7.69 -2.95 -20.82
C VAL A 464 -6.59 -3.40 -19.84
N VAL A 465 -6.69 -4.56 -19.16
CA VAL A 465 -5.66 -5.03 -18.21
C VAL A 465 -4.77 -6.16 -18.76
N ASN A 466 -4.73 -6.36 -20.09
CA ASN A 466 -3.90 -7.41 -20.69
C ASN A 466 -2.42 -7.29 -20.32
N GLY A 467 -1.88 -6.05 -20.39
CA GLY A 467 -0.50 -5.77 -20.00
C GLY A 467 -0.22 -6.06 -18.53
N ASP A 468 -1.20 -5.84 -17.67
CA ASP A 468 -1.06 -6.13 -16.23
C ASP A 468 -1.06 -7.65 -15.98
N VAL A 469 -1.89 -8.43 -16.70
CA VAL A 469 -1.83 -9.91 -16.62
C VAL A 469 -0.45 -10.42 -17.00
N PHE A 470 0.11 -9.94 -18.12
CA PHE A 470 1.44 -10.33 -18.57
C PHE A 470 2.52 -9.92 -17.57
N LEU A 471 2.55 -8.65 -17.19
CA LEU A 471 3.55 -8.11 -16.25
C LEU A 471 3.49 -8.79 -14.89
N ASN A 472 2.30 -8.96 -14.32
CA ASN A 472 2.13 -9.61 -13.03
C ASN A 472 2.56 -11.09 -13.08
N SER A 473 2.32 -11.79 -14.21
CA SER A 473 2.80 -13.16 -14.43
C SER A 473 4.33 -13.23 -14.39
N VAL A 474 5.01 -12.33 -15.12
CA VAL A 474 6.48 -12.27 -15.12
C VAL A 474 7.04 -11.87 -13.75
N ARG A 475 6.44 -10.89 -13.08
CA ARG A 475 6.86 -10.45 -11.73
C ARG A 475 6.72 -11.57 -10.71
N TRP A 476 5.59 -12.28 -10.71
CA TRP A 476 5.39 -13.41 -9.82
C TRP A 476 6.38 -14.54 -10.10
N LEU A 477 6.62 -14.88 -11.36
CA LEU A 477 7.64 -15.87 -11.76
C LEU A 477 9.04 -15.45 -11.33
N GLY A 478 9.41 -14.20 -11.54
CA GLY A 478 10.71 -13.65 -11.13
C GLY A 478 10.88 -13.50 -9.63
N LYS A 479 9.87 -13.90 -8.83
CA LYS A 479 9.88 -13.78 -7.36
C LYS A 479 10.12 -12.34 -6.90
N SER A 480 9.82 -11.38 -7.76
CA SER A 480 9.92 -9.96 -7.42
C SER A 480 8.89 -9.54 -6.36
N ASP A 481 7.87 -10.36 -6.15
CA ASP A 481 6.90 -10.27 -5.07
C ASP A 481 7.40 -10.86 -3.74
N GLN A 482 8.39 -11.77 -3.77
CA GLN A 482 8.98 -12.40 -2.59
C GLN A 482 10.29 -11.76 -2.13
N GLN A 483 10.96 -11.00 -2.99
CA GLN A 483 12.02 -10.07 -2.57
C GLN A 483 11.46 -8.89 -1.78
N THR A 484 10.15 -8.71 -1.80
CA THR A 484 9.46 -7.93 -0.79
C THR A 484 9.77 -8.58 0.55
N LEU A 485 10.69 -7.97 1.24
CA LEU A 485 10.99 -8.13 2.64
C LEU A 485 9.73 -8.63 3.35
N SER A 486 9.87 -9.57 4.28
CA SER A 486 8.77 -10.12 5.10
C SER A 486 8.10 -9.00 5.95
N ILE A 487 7.79 -7.88 5.32
CA ILE A 487 7.10 -6.75 5.92
C ILE A 487 5.65 -7.18 6.11
N ARG A 488 5.30 -7.50 7.33
CA ARG A 488 3.90 -7.80 7.67
C ARG A 488 3.08 -6.52 7.55
N PRO A 489 1.97 -6.53 6.78
CA PRO A 489 1.07 -5.39 6.74
C PRO A 489 0.64 -5.02 8.16
N LYS A 490 0.84 -3.77 8.53
CA LYS A 490 0.39 -3.25 9.83
C LYS A 490 -1.06 -2.84 9.70
N GLU A 491 -1.97 -3.73 10.06
CA GLU A 491 -3.39 -3.40 10.13
C GLU A 491 -3.67 -2.62 11.41
N ALA A 492 -4.29 -1.45 11.28
CA ALA A 492 -4.88 -0.74 12.40
C ALA A 492 -6.07 -1.56 12.91
N LYS A 493 -5.87 -2.36 13.95
CA LYS A 493 -6.97 -3.04 14.63
C LYS A 493 -7.84 -1.99 15.32
N ASN A 494 -8.91 -1.62 14.66
CA ASN A 494 -9.91 -0.72 15.21
C ASN A 494 -10.73 -1.48 16.26
N ARG A 495 -10.19 -1.64 17.47
CA ARG A 495 -10.93 -2.18 18.62
C ARG A 495 -11.89 -1.11 19.14
N ARG A 496 -12.95 -0.86 18.41
CA ARG A 496 -14.10 -0.18 19.00
C ARG A 496 -14.67 -1.09 20.09
N ILE A 497 -14.66 -0.60 21.32
CA ILE A 497 -15.37 -1.25 22.42
C ILE A 497 -16.86 -1.10 22.08
N THR A 498 -17.43 -2.10 21.44
CA THR A 498 -18.87 -2.18 21.22
C THR A 498 -19.48 -2.69 22.52
N LEU A 499 -19.87 -1.77 23.39
CA LEU A 499 -20.66 -2.11 24.57
C LEU A 499 -22.03 -2.61 24.09
N SER A 500 -22.46 -3.77 24.58
CA SER A 500 -23.84 -4.15 24.38
C SER A 500 -24.77 -3.12 25.05
N PRO A 501 -26.04 -2.96 24.62
CA PRO A 501 -26.96 -2.01 25.23
C PRO A 501 -27.07 -2.18 26.75
N GLN A 502 -27.01 -3.42 27.25
CA GLN A 502 -27.00 -3.72 28.69
C GLN A 502 -25.73 -3.24 29.40
N GLN A 503 -24.55 -3.45 28.80
CA GLN A 503 -23.27 -2.98 29.35
C GLN A 503 -23.18 -1.45 29.37
N ALA A 504 -23.69 -0.78 28.32
CA ALA A 504 -23.75 0.68 28.26
C ALA A 504 -24.67 1.24 29.34
N THR A 505 -25.82 0.61 29.59
CA THR A 505 -26.75 0.98 30.66
C THR A 505 -26.12 0.79 32.04
N ILE A 506 -25.48 -0.34 32.30
CA ILE A 506 -24.77 -0.60 33.57
C ILE A 506 -23.65 0.42 33.82
N ALA A 507 -22.82 0.68 32.79
CA ALA A 507 -21.75 1.68 32.89
C ALA A 507 -22.31 3.09 33.13
N GLY A 508 -23.42 3.45 32.50
CA GLY A 508 -24.12 4.71 32.72
C GLY A 508 -24.65 4.86 34.16
N TRP A 509 -25.30 3.84 34.69
CA TRP A 509 -25.78 3.82 36.08
C TRP A 509 -24.63 3.92 37.09
N LEU A 510 -23.54 3.20 36.83
CA LEU A 510 -22.35 3.21 37.71
C LEU A 510 -21.69 4.59 37.74
N ALA A 511 -21.53 5.24 36.58
CA ALA A 511 -20.89 6.54 36.48
C ALA A 511 -21.77 7.70 36.96
N LEU A 512 -23.08 7.70 36.61
CA LEU A 512 -23.95 8.85 36.83
C LEU A 512 -24.70 8.80 38.17
N VAL A 513 -24.86 7.62 38.77
CA VAL A 513 -25.67 7.45 39.99
C VAL A 513 -24.84 6.89 41.13
N ILE A 514 -24.21 5.73 40.95
CA ILE A 514 -23.56 5.02 42.07
C ILE A 514 -22.32 5.79 42.54
N LEU A 515 -21.42 6.22 41.67
CA LEU A 515 -20.21 6.95 42.06
C LEU A 515 -20.52 8.30 42.70
N PRO A 516 -21.44 9.16 42.21
CA PRO A 516 -21.83 10.37 42.91
C PRO A 516 -22.46 10.12 44.29
N ILE A 517 -23.34 9.11 44.43
CA ILE A 517 -23.96 8.77 45.71
C ILE A 517 -22.89 8.34 46.73
N LEU A 518 -21.94 7.50 46.32
CA LEU A 518 -20.82 7.11 47.18
C LEU A 518 -19.97 8.33 47.59
N GLY A 519 -19.72 9.26 46.66
CA GLY A 519 -19.01 10.50 46.93
C GLY A 519 -19.73 11.38 47.96
N PHE A 520 -21.05 11.60 47.75
CA PHE A 520 -21.86 12.40 48.69
C PHE A 520 -22.02 11.71 50.04
N SER A 521 -22.22 10.39 50.06
CA SER A 521 -22.34 9.63 51.33
C SER A 521 -21.06 9.68 52.13
N SER A 522 -19.91 9.55 51.49
CA SER A 522 -18.60 9.67 52.19
C SER A 522 -18.34 11.09 52.68
N ALA A 523 -18.69 12.12 51.91
CA ALA A 523 -18.60 13.50 52.34
C ALA A 523 -19.52 13.79 53.52
N PHE A 524 -20.77 13.30 53.47
CA PHE A 524 -21.72 13.41 54.58
C PHE A 524 -21.23 12.68 55.84
N TYR A 525 -20.70 11.46 55.71
CA TYR A 525 -20.14 10.68 56.79
C TYR A 525 -18.95 11.40 57.47
N ILE A 526 -18.03 11.96 56.69
CA ILE A 526 -16.88 12.73 57.21
C ILE A 526 -17.37 14.01 57.90
N TRP A 527 -18.35 14.71 57.33
CA TRP A 527 -18.94 15.91 57.92
C TRP A 527 -19.62 15.59 59.29
N TRP A 528 -20.41 14.48 59.32
CA TRP A 528 -21.08 14.05 60.55
C TRP A 528 -20.10 13.64 61.65
N ARG A 529 -19.04 12.94 61.30
CA ARG A 529 -17.99 12.52 62.25
C ARG A 529 -17.14 13.69 62.78
N ARG A 530 -17.09 14.81 62.08
CA ARG A 530 -16.35 16.01 62.51
C ARG A 530 -17.21 17.01 63.30
N ARG A 531 -18.52 16.79 63.45
CA ARG A 531 -19.40 17.46 64.40
C ARG A 531 -19.46 16.70 65.72
#